data_747ad580faf886a3bffe365bc20821bd
#
_entry.id   747ad580faf886a3bffe365bc20821bd
#
_cell.length_a   1.000
_cell.length_b   1.000
_cell.length_c   1.000
_cell.angle_alpha   90.00
_cell.angle_beta   90.00
_cell.angle_gamma   90.00
#
_symmetry.space_group_name_H-M   'P 1'
#
loop_
_entity.id
_entity.type
_entity.pdbx_description
1 polymer ?
#
loop_
_entity_poly.entity_id
_entity_poly.type
_entity_poly.pdbx_seq_one_letter_code
_entity_poly.pdbx_strand_id
1 'polypeptide(L)'
;MRKNKIVLIILSTLFVIVIAFIGTFVLWWNGAFNKFDVRDIVSYEENGYTLTFQQLGEPQWSFGPTYVRLLLKDQQGKIIKKYDTSISDDGVDAGEHNIASVEWFDDKVIVVLQASEMEDREIIIPFKTE
;
A
#
# COMPACT_ATOMS: atom_id res chain seq x y z
N MET A 1 0.29 46.36 -35.29
CA MET A 1 1.04 46.14 -34.06
C MET A 1 0.18 45.87 -32.84
N ARG A 2 -0.95 46.53 -32.66
CA ARG A 2 -1.86 46.20 -31.55
C ARG A 2 -2.42 44.79 -31.65
N LYS A 3 -2.75 44.31 -32.85
CA LYS A 3 -3.27 42.95 -33.04
C LYS A 3 -2.29 41.87 -32.60
N ASN A 4 -0.99 42.06 -32.86
CA ASN A 4 0.04 41.08 -32.48
C ASN A 4 0.23 41.00 -30.96
N LYS A 5 0.12 42.13 -30.24
CA LYS A 5 0.21 42.14 -28.79
C LYS A 5 -0.98 41.46 -28.14
N ILE A 6 -2.17 41.69 -28.65
CA ILE A 6 -3.40 41.05 -28.15
C ILE A 6 -3.35 39.55 -28.39
N VAL A 7 -2.93 39.12 -29.60
CA VAL A 7 -2.77 37.71 -29.91
C VAL A 7 -1.74 37.05 -28.99
N LEU A 8 -0.61 37.73 -28.75
CA LEU A 8 0.44 37.24 -27.87
C LEU A 8 -0.06 37.08 -26.42
N ILE A 9 -0.83 38.05 -25.91
CA ILE A 9 -1.42 37.98 -24.57
C ILE A 9 -2.39 36.83 -24.46
N ILE A 10 -3.25 36.64 -25.46
CA ILE A 10 -4.24 35.55 -25.48
C ILE A 10 -3.51 34.19 -25.50
N LEU A 11 -2.49 34.05 -26.36
CA LEU A 11 -1.70 32.81 -26.44
C LEU A 11 -0.98 32.50 -25.12
N SER A 12 -0.38 33.53 -24.49
CA SER A 12 0.30 33.38 -23.20
C SER A 12 -0.65 32.96 -22.10
N THR A 13 -1.85 33.57 -22.07
CA THR A 13 -2.89 33.24 -21.08
C THR A 13 -3.38 31.80 -21.26
N LEU A 14 -3.64 31.38 -22.50
CA LEU A 14 -4.04 30.02 -22.80
C LEU A 14 -2.97 29.02 -22.40
N PHE A 15 -1.70 29.33 -22.66
CA PHE A 15 -0.57 28.49 -22.30
C PHE A 15 -0.49 28.27 -20.77
N VAL A 16 -0.65 29.34 -20.00
CA VAL A 16 -0.65 29.28 -18.52
C VAL A 16 -1.82 28.42 -18.01
N ILE A 17 -3.01 28.59 -18.59
CA ILE A 17 -4.19 27.81 -18.23
C ILE A 17 -3.97 26.32 -18.50
N VAL A 18 -3.42 25.98 -19.67
CA VAL A 18 -3.13 24.60 -20.04
C VAL A 18 -2.12 23.96 -19.09
N ILE A 19 -1.03 24.68 -18.76
CA ILE A 19 -0.03 24.18 -17.81
C ILE A 19 -0.63 23.96 -16.43
N ALA A 20 -1.46 24.90 -15.95
CA ALA A 20 -2.14 24.76 -14.67
C ALA A 20 -3.07 23.54 -14.65
N PHE A 21 -3.78 23.30 -15.75
CA PHE A 21 -4.68 22.15 -15.89
C PHE A 21 -3.93 20.82 -15.88
N ILE A 22 -2.81 20.75 -16.64
CA ILE A 22 -1.96 19.57 -16.68
C ILE A 22 -1.34 19.29 -15.30
N GLY A 23 -0.83 20.32 -14.63
CA GLY A 23 -0.25 20.20 -13.30
C GLY A 23 -1.27 19.68 -12.27
N THR A 24 -2.48 20.23 -12.28
CA THR A 24 -3.56 19.78 -11.40
C THR A 24 -3.94 18.32 -11.68
N PHE A 25 -4.04 17.95 -12.95
CA PHE A 25 -4.38 16.60 -13.36
C PHE A 25 -3.29 15.61 -12.91
N VAL A 26 -2.02 15.94 -13.09
CA VAL A 26 -0.90 15.07 -12.67
C VAL A 26 -0.91 14.88 -11.14
N LEU A 27 -1.12 15.95 -10.38
CA LEU A 27 -1.21 15.86 -8.92
C LEU A 27 -2.40 15.02 -8.47
N TRP A 28 -3.55 15.20 -9.11
CA TRP A 28 -4.73 14.41 -8.82
C TRP A 28 -4.50 12.93 -9.14
N TRP A 29 -3.91 12.63 -10.30
CA TRP A 29 -3.62 11.28 -10.74
C TRP A 29 -2.68 10.58 -9.76
N ASN A 30 -1.57 11.24 -9.39
CA ASN A 30 -0.63 10.69 -8.41
C ASN A 30 -1.30 10.46 -7.05
N GLY A 31 -2.13 11.39 -6.62
CA GLY A 31 -2.88 11.24 -5.38
C GLY A 31 -3.87 10.09 -5.42
N ALA A 32 -4.55 9.87 -6.55
CA ALA A 32 -5.55 8.80 -6.69
C ALA A 32 -4.92 7.40 -6.74
N PHE A 33 -3.70 7.27 -7.28
CA PHE A 33 -3.06 5.97 -7.47
C PHE A 33 -1.95 5.65 -6.48
N ASN A 34 -1.34 6.66 -5.85
CA ASN A 34 -0.22 6.46 -4.91
C ASN A 34 -0.65 6.52 -3.43
N LYS A 35 -1.83 7.04 -3.14
CA LYS A 35 -2.38 7.00 -1.79
C LYS A 35 -3.27 5.78 -1.64
N PHE A 36 -2.66 4.66 -1.29
CA PHE A 36 -3.43 3.55 -0.78
C PHE A 36 -3.91 3.91 0.63
N ASP A 37 -5.20 3.74 0.89
CA ASP A 37 -5.69 3.77 2.26
C ASP A 37 -5.14 2.54 2.97
N VAL A 38 -4.15 2.75 3.82
CA VAL A 38 -3.56 1.67 4.61
C VAL A 38 -4.44 1.47 5.85
N ARG A 39 -4.96 0.26 6.00
CA ARG A 39 -5.81 -0.07 7.13
C ARG A 39 -5.21 -1.22 7.92
N ASP A 40 -5.01 -1.01 9.23
CA ASP A 40 -4.56 -2.06 10.13
C ASP A 40 -5.68 -3.07 10.34
N ILE A 41 -5.38 -4.35 10.12
CA ILE A 41 -6.34 -5.44 10.30
C ILE A 41 -6.16 -6.04 11.69
N VAL A 42 -4.94 -6.49 12.01
CA VAL A 42 -4.63 -7.14 13.28
C VAL A 42 -3.14 -6.94 13.57
N SER A 43 -2.79 -6.88 14.84
CA SER A 43 -1.40 -6.76 15.30
C SER A 43 -1.08 -7.86 16.29
N TYR A 44 0.15 -8.35 16.25
CA TYR A 44 0.69 -9.36 17.16
C TYR A 44 1.96 -8.82 17.80
N GLU A 45 2.13 -9.05 19.09
CA GLU A 45 3.31 -8.62 19.83
C GLU A 45 4.02 -9.79 20.48
N GLU A 46 5.35 -9.79 20.44
CA GLU A 46 6.18 -10.77 21.12
C GLU A 46 7.55 -10.14 21.40
N ASN A 47 7.99 -10.16 22.66
CA ASN A 47 9.30 -9.64 23.09
C ASN A 47 9.57 -8.19 22.64
N GLY A 48 8.53 -7.35 22.61
CA GLY A 48 8.64 -5.95 22.18
C GLY A 48 8.57 -5.72 20.69
N TYR A 49 8.60 -6.78 19.87
CA TYR A 49 8.36 -6.67 18.42
C TYR A 49 6.87 -6.65 18.15
N THR A 50 6.46 -5.84 17.18
CA THR A 50 5.06 -5.75 16.74
C THR A 50 4.96 -6.09 15.27
N LEU A 51 4.13 -7.07 14.96
CA LEU A 51 3.81 -7.45 13.57
C LEU A 51 2.38 -7.01 13.29
N THR A 52 2.21 -6.13 12.30
CA THR A 52 0.89 -5.64 11.91
C THR A 52 0.54 -6.13 10.51
N PHE A 53 -0.62 -6.73 10.38
CA PHE A 53 -1.20 -7.12 9.09
C PHE A 53 -2.10 -5.98 8.61
N GLN A 54 -1.82 -5.47 7.42
CA GLN A 54 -2.49 -4.30 6.85
C GLN A 54 -3.08 -4.61 5.48
N GLN A 55 -4.18 -3.96 5.16
CA GLN A 55 -4.72 -3.96 3.80
C GLN A 55 -4.32 -2.67 3.10
N LEU A 56 -3.89 -2.77 1.84
CA LEU A 56 -3.48 -1.65 1.01
C LEU A 56 -4.58 -1.37 -0.03
N GLY A 57 -5.39 -0.34 0.24
CA GLY A 57 -6.49 0.03 -0.64
C GLY A 57 -7.66 -0.94 -0.62
N GLU A 58 -8.47 -0.90 -1.66
CA GLU A 58 -9.61 -1.78 -1.83
C GLU A 58 -9.28 -2.92 -2.79
N PRO A 59 -10.02 -4.05 -2.77
CA PRO A 59 -9.87 -5.08 -3.79
C PRO A 59 -10.01 -4.49 -5.19
N GLN A 60 -9.22 -4.96 -6.13
CA GLN A 60 -9.16 -4.40 -7.49
C GLN A 60 -10.51 -4.53 -8.24
N TRP A 61 -11.21 -5.63 -8.02
CA TRP A 61 -12.54 -5.90 -8.56
C TRP A 61 -13.17 -7.03 -7.76
N SER A 62 -14.43 -7.39 -8.06
CA SER A 62 -15.23 -8.35 -7.27
C SER A 62 -14.59 -9.72 -7.04
N PHE A 63 -13.66 -10.16 -7.89
CA PHE A 63 -12.93 -11.42 -7.71
C PHE A 63 -11.41 -11.20 -7.80
N GLY A 64 -10.98 -9.94 -7.72
CA GLY A 64 -9.59 -9.58 -7.84
C GLY A 64 -8.80 -9.79 -6.55
N PRO A 65 -7.48 -9.67 -6.64
CA PRO A 65 -6.63 -9.79 -5.45
C PRO A 65 -6.79 -8.59 -4.53
N THR A 66 -6.57 -8.84 -3.25
CA THR A 66 -6.48 -7.81 -2.22
C THR A 66 -5.01 -7.65 -1.84
N TYR A 67 -4.50 -6.44 -1.92
CA TYR A 67 -3.11 -6.17 -1.55
C TYR A 67 -3.00 -5.99 -0.05
N VAL A 68 -1.98 -6.63 0.53
CA VAL A 68 -1.75 -6.65 1.97
C VAL A 68 -0.28 -6.40 2.28
N ARG A 69 -0.01 -6.00 3.50
CA ARG A 69 1.34 -5.72 4.01
C ARG A 69 1.51 -6.35 5.38
N LEU A 70 2.67 -6.97 5.59
CA LEU A 70 3.15 -7.33 6.91
C LEU A 70 4.20 -6.32 7.32
N LEU A 71 3.94 -5.60 8.41
CA LEU A 71 4.80 -4.54 8.91
C LEU A 71 5.38 -4.99 10.25
N LEU A 72 6.72 -5.11 10.31
CA LEU A 72 7.42 -5.49 11.53
C LEU A 72 8.13 -4.27 12.12
N LYS A 73 7.87 -3.98 13.39
CA LYS A 73 8.49 -2.91 14.16
C LYS A 73 9.25 -3.48 15.35
N ASP A 74 10.32 -2.79 15.74
CA ASP A 74 11.10 -3.14 16.93
C ASP A 74 10.52 -2.51 18.20
N GLN A 75 11.23 -2.66 19.35
CA GLN A 75 10.78 -2.16 20.64
C GLN A 75 10.67 -0.64 20.70
N GLN A 76 11.39 0.08 19.83
CA GLN A 76 11.36 1.54 19.75
C GLN A 76 10.31 2.04 18.76
N GLY A 77 9.55 1.14 18.15
CA GLY A 77 8.56 1.50 17.12
C GLY A 77 9.17 1.74 15.73
N LYS A 78 10.44 1.42 15.55
CA LYS A 78 11.11 1.56 14.26
C LYS A 78 10.73 0.41 13.34
N ILE A 79 10.41 0.73 12.08
CA ILE A 79 10.08 -0.27 11.07
C ILE A 79 11.35 -1.04 10.70
N ILE A 80 11.33 -2.35 10.94
CA ILE A 80 12.42 -3.26 10.55
C ILE A 80 12.20 -3.77 9.14
N LYS A 81 10.98 -4.19 8.82
CA LYS A 81 10.65 -4.82 7.54
C LYS A 81 9.22 -4.53 7.13
N LYS A 82 9.04 -4.30 5.83
CA LYS A 82 7.73 -4.27 5.16
C LYS A 82 7.71 -5.38 4.12
N TYR A 83 6.72 -6.22 4.17
CA TYR A 83 6.52 -7.27 3.18
C TYR A 83 5.17 -7.07 2.53
N ASP A 84 5.16 -6.68 1.25
CA ASP A 84 3.95 -6.45 0.48
C ASP A 84 3.65 -7.66 -0.40
N THR A 85 2.40 -8.11 -0.40
CA THR A 85 1.95 -9.23 -1.21
C THR A 85 0.47 -9.05 -1.54
N SER A 86 -0.13 -10.07 -2.11
CA SER A 86 -1.56 -10.09 -2.38
C SER A 86 -2.17 -11.41 -1.93
N ILE A 87 -3.45 -11.39 -1.60
CA ILE A 87 -4.22 -12.59 -1.28
C ILE A 87 -5.41 -12.66 -2.22
N SER A 88 -5.84 -13.89 -2.54
CA SER A 88 -7.00 -14.15 -3.38
C SER A 88 -8.10 -14.78 -2.53
N ASP A 89 -9.07 -13.97 -2.13
CA ASP A 89 -10.13 -14.33 -1.20
C ASP A 89 -11.51 -13.85 -1.70
N ASP A 90 -11.86 -14.19 -2.94
CA ASP A 90 -13.12 -13.84 -3.60
C ASP A 90 -13.36 -12.33 -3.72
N GLY A 91 -12.31 -11.51 -3.73
CA GLY A 91 -12.43 -10.08 -3.82
C GLY A 91 -12.99 -9.40 -2.58
N VAL A 92 -13.00 -10.09 -1.44
CA VAL A 92 -13.41 -9.50 -0.17
C VAL A 92 -12.22 -8.83 0.51
N ASP A 93 -12.52 -7.94 1.47
CA ASP A 93 -11.50 -7.30 2.27
C ASP A 93 -10.70 -8.31 3.09
N ALA A 94 -9.43 -7.98 3.34
CA ALA A 94 -8.60 -8.79 4.21
C ALA A 94 -9.11 -8.74 5.65
N GLY A 95 -8.95 -9.83 6.37
CA GLY A 95 -9.35 -9.95 7.78
C GLY A 95 -8.38 -10.80 8.56
N GLU A 96 -8.60 -10.89 9.85
CA GLU A 96 -7.79 -11.73 10.74
C GLU A 96 -7.77 -13.19 10.30
N HIS A 97 -8.84 -13.67 9.68
CA HIS A 97 -8.95 -15.05 9.18
C HIS A 97 -7.89 -15.37 8.09
N ASN A 98 -7.31 -14.35 7.46
CA ASN A 98 -6.24 -14.54 6.47
C ASN A 98 -4.89 -14.88 7.09
N ILE A 99 -4.76 -14.72 8.41
CA ILE A 99 -3.58 -15.17 9.16
C ILE A 99 -3.86 -16.56 9.72
N ALA A 100 -3.25 -17.57 9.14
CA ALA A 100 -3.40 -18.94 9.62
C ALA A 100 -2.59 -19.20 10.89
N SER A 101 -1.37 -18.66 10.94
CA SER A 101 -0.51 -18.79 12.12
C SER A 101 0.57 -17.70 12.12
N VAL A 102 1.04 -17.38 13.33
CA VAL A 102 2.21 -16.51 13.55
C VAL A 102 3.10 -17.24 14.54
N GLU A 103 4.31 -17.57 14.14
CA GLU A 103 5.30 -18.22 14.98
C GLU A 103 6.51 -17.33 15.18
N TRP A 104 6.83 -17.05 16.44
CA TRP A 104 7.92 -16.18 16.82
C TRP A 104 9.15 -17.01 17.22
N PHE A 105 10.29 -16.64 16.66
CA PHE A 105 11.59 -17.20 16.98
C PHE A 105 12.52 -16.11 17.46
N ASP A 106 13.71 -16.46 17.95
CA ASP A 106 14.67 -15.47 18.45
C ASP A 106 15.19 -14.51 17.36
N ASP A 107 15.20 -14.96 16.10
CA ASP A 107 15.80 -14.23 14.99
C ASP A 107 14.82 -13.90 13.86
N LYS A 108 13.57 -14.36 13.96
CA LYS A 108 12.59 -14.19 12.89
C LYS A 108 11.18 -14.43 13.38
N VAL A 109 10.21 -14.04 12.56
CA VAL A 109 8.81 -14.44 12.71
C VAL A 109 8.35 -15.10 11.42
N ILE A 110 7.58 -16.17 11.54
CA ILE A 110 7.01 -16.90 10.40
C ILE A 110 5.51 -16.70 10.42
N VAL A 111 4.98 -16.17 9.33
CA VAL A 111 3.54 -15.91 9.17
C VAL A 111 3.04 -16.79 8.04
N VAL A 112 1.93 -17.48 8.28
CA VAL A 112 1.25 -18.26 7.24
C VAL A 112 -0.03 -17.52 6.86
N LEU A 113 -0.11 -17.13 5.59
CA LEU A 113 -1.29 -16.49 5.02
C LEU A 113 -2.17 -17.54 4.35
N GLN A 114 -3.50 -17.38 4.52
CA GLN A 114 -4.49 -18.25 3.89
C GLN A 114 -5.61 -17.44 3.29
N ALA A 115 -6.22 -17.94 2.23
CA ALA A 115 -7.38 -17.35 1.59
C ALA A 115 -8.12 -18.43 0.79
N SER A 116 -9.37 -18.14 0.42
CA SER A 116 -10.26 -19.14 -0.20
C SER A 116 -9.79 -19.61 -1.57
N GLU A 117 -9.06 -18.78 -2.30
CA GLU A 117 -8.65 -19.06 -3.68
C GLU A 117 -7.15 -19.20 -3.85
N MET A 118 -6.41 -19.46 -2.79
CA MET A 118 -4.96 -19.66 -2.86
C MET A 118 -4.53 -20.72 -1.85
N GLU A 119 -3.37 -21.34 -2.14
CA GLU A 119 -2.73 -22.21 -1.17
C GLU A 119 -2.11 -21.39 -0.05
N ASP A 120 -1.99 -21.98 1.13
CA ASP A 120 -1.33 -21.36 2.26
C ASP A 120 0.09 -20.93 1.88
N ARG A 121 0.45 -19.70 2.23
CA ARG A 121 1.75 -19.12 1.91
C ARG A 121 2.51 -18.82 3.18
N GLU A 122 3.69 -19.42 3.31
CA GLU A 122 4.59 -19.17 4.43
C GLU A 122 5.49 -17.99 4.10
N ILE A 123 5.54 -16.99 4.99
CA ILE A 123 6.38 -15.81 4.87
C ILE A 123 7.31 -15.76 6.06
N ILE A 124 8.61 -15.75 5.80
CA ILE A 124 9.66 -15.67 6.83
C ILE A 124 10.20 -14.25 6.85
N ILE A 125 10.07 -13.58 8.00
CA ILE A 125 10.54 -12.21 8.18
C ILE A 125 11.65 -12.21 9.21
N PRO A 126 12.92 -12.08 8.79
CA PRO A 126 14.03 -11.99 9.73
C PRO A 126 14.03 -10.65 10.45
N PHE A 127 14.47 -10.63 11.71
CA PHE A 127 14.56 -9.41 12.50
C PHE A 127 15.77 -8.56 12.11
N LYS A 128 16.79 -9.17 11.51
CA LYS A 128 17.98 -8.46 11.04
C LYS A 128 18.02 -8.50 9.52
N THR A 129 18.13 -7.31 8.93
CA THR A 129 18.37 -7.17 7.49
C THR A 129 19.87 -7.24 7.26
N GLU A 130 20.31 -8.26 6.56
CA GLU A 130 21.69 -8.32 6.08
C GLU A 130 21.78 -7.73 4.67
#